data_ff70f2255141026005a18b2172d8d9e6
#
_entry.id   ff70f2255141026005a18b2172d8d9e6
#
_cell.length_a   1.000
_cell.length_b   1.000
_cell.length_c   1.000
_cell.angle_alpha   90.00
_cell.angle_beta   90.00
_cell.angle_gamma   90.00
#
_symmetry.space_group_name_H-M   'P 1'
#
loop_
_entity.id
_entity.type
_entity.pdbx_description
1 polymer ?
#
loop_
_entity_poly.entity_id
_entity_poly.type
_entity_poly.pdbx_seq_one_letter_code
_entity_poly.pdbx_strand_id
1 'polypeptide(L)'
;MEMLFALFGGLAMFLYGMDRMSRALQRAAGDAMKRLLARLTATPLLGVLTGLAVTAVLQSSSAATVMVIGFVSAGLLELPRAVAVIYGINIGTTMTAQLIAFDVQTLVYPVLFLGFLLDFAARRPRWQAVGEAVFS
;
A
#
# COMPACT_ATOMS: atom_id res chain seq x y z
N MET A 1 -14.46 -32.92 -4.53
CA MET A 1 -14.20 -33.03 -3.09
C MET A 1 -12.98 -32.20 -2.69
N GLU A 2 -11.84 -32.38 -3.31
CA GLU A 2 -10.60 -31.63 -2.98
C GLU A 2 -10.75 -30.11 -3.08
N MET A 3 -11.45 -29.63 -4.10
CA MET A 3 -11.68 -28.19 -4.32
C MET A 3 -12.52 -27.56 -3.20
N LEU A 4 -13.49 -28.26 -2.66
CA LEU A 4 -14.29 -27.80 -1.51
C LEU A 4 -13.45 -27.75 -0.23
N PHE A 5 -12.63 -28.76 0.02
CA PHE A 5 -11.70 -28.75 1.16
C PHE A 5 -10.65 -27.64 1.05
N ALA A 6 -10.12 -27.40 -0.15
CA ALA A 6 -9.19 -26.31 -0.40
C ALA A 6 -9.86 -24.94 -0.18
N LEU A 7 -11.11 -24.78 -0.64
CA LEU A 7 -11.87 -23.54 -0.44
C LEU A 7 -12.14 -23.26 1.03
N PHE A 8 -12.67 -24.26 1.76
CA PHE A 8 -12.95 -24.10 3.20
C PHE A 8 -11.66 -23.95 4.02
N GLY A 9 -10.61 -24.68 3.68
CA GLY A 9 -9.30 -24.54 4.32
C GLY A 9 -8.70 -23.18 4.10
N GLY A 10 -8.73 -22.69 2.86
CA GLY A 10 -8.26 -21.34 2.52
C GLY A 10 -9.06 -20.24 3.21
N LEU A 11 -10.39 -20.37 3.23
CA LEU A 11 -11.26 -19.43 3.93
C LEU A 11 -11.00 -19.42 5.45
N ALA A 12 -10.84 -20.59 6.06
CA ALA A 12 -10.54 -20.71 7.48
C ALA A 12 -9.18 -20.07 7.82
N MET A 13 -8.15 -20.31 7.01
CA MET A 13 -6.84 -19.68 7.18
C MET A 13 -6.91 -18.17 7.00
N PHE A 14 -7.67 -17.69 6.02
CA PHE A 14 -7.86 -16.25 5.78
C PHE A 14 -8.54 -15.58 6.99
N LEU A 15 -9.65 -16.11 7.47
CA LEU A 15 -10.38 -15.56 8.60
C LEU A 15 -9.55 -15.60 9.89
N TYR A 16 -8.83 -16.69 10.12
CA TYR A 16 -7.92 -16.80 11.26
C TYR A 16 -6.77 -15.81 11.18
N GLY A 17 -6.15 -15.67 10.00
CA GLY A 17 -5.07 -14.70 9.76
C GLY A 17 -5.55 -13.25 9.98
N MET A 18 -6.75 -12.92 9.49
CA MET A 18 -7.35 -11.60 9.67
C MET A 18 -7.63 -11.29 11.15
N ASP A 19 -8.18 -12.26 11.91
CA ASP A 19 -8.41 -12.10 13.35
C ASP A 19 -7.09 -11.90 14.12
N ARG A 20 -6.07 -12.68 13.79
CA ARG A 20 -4.72 -12.53 14.39
C ARG A 20 -4.10 -11.19 14.06
N MET A 21 -4.20 -10.74 12.82
CA MET A 21 -3.72 -9.43 12.40
C MET A 21 -4.43 -8.31 13.15
N SER A 22 -5.77 -8.35 13.24
CA SER A 22 -6.56 -7.38 14.01
C SER A 22 -6.11 -7.27 15.46
N ARG A 23 -5.91 -8.40 16.13
CA ARG A 23 -5.42 -8.42 17.52
C ARG A 23 -4.00 -7.89 17.65
N ALA A 24 -3.12 -8.21 16.70
CA ALA A 24 -1.76 -7.68 16.69
C ALA A 24 -1.77 -6.15 16.49
N LEU A 25 -2.59 -5.64 15.57
CA LEU A 25 -2.78 -4.21 15.34
C LEU A 25 -3.34 -3.51 16.58
N GLN A 26 -4.33 -4.08 17.27
CA GLN A 26 -4.87 -3.52 18.52
C GLN A 26 -3.81 -3.40 19.62
N ARG A 27 -2.91 -4.38 19.71
CA ARG A 27 -1.83 -4.38 20.72
C ARG A 27 -0.69 -3.43 20.36
N ALA A 28 -0.33 -3.37 19.08
CA ALA A 28 0.78 -2.56 18.59
C ALA A 28 0.37 -1.09 18.35
N ALA A 29 -0.87 -0.87 17.93
CA ALA A 29 -1.38 0.44 17.62
C ALA A 29 -1.88 1.15 18.87
N GLY A 30 -1.02 1.94 19.47
CA GLY A 30 -1.43 2.89 20.50
C GLY A 30 -2.27 4.05 19.92
N ASP A 31 -2.66 4.98 20.79
CA ASP A 31 -3.42 6.19 20.41
C ASP A 31 -2.77 7.01 19.29
N ALA A 32 -1.44 6.89 19.13
CA ALA A 32 -0.72 7.55 18.06
C ALA A 32 -1.15 7.06 16.68
N MET A 33 -1.32 5.74 16.50
CA MET A 33 -1.77 5.16 15.23
C MET A 33 -3.22 5.57 14.92
N LYS A 34 -4.12 5.55 15.91
CA LYS A 34 -5.49 6.04 15.74
C LYS A 34 -5.51 7.49 15.27
N ARG A 35 -4.73 8.36 15.91
CA ARG A 35 -4.63 9.77 15.52
C ARG A 35 -4.07 9.94 14.11
N LEU A 36 -3.06 9.16 13.73
CA LEU A 36 -2.48 9.19 12.40
C LEU A 36 -3.51 8.80 11.35
N LEU A 37 -4.18 7.65 11.50
CA LEU A 37 -5.23 7.19 10.60
C LEU A 37 -6.38 8.20 10.53
N ALA A 38 -6.80 8.77 11.67
CA ALA A 38 -7.84 9.78 11.72
C ALA A 38 -7.46 11.04 10.93
N ARG A 39 -6.20 11.47 10.95
CA ARG A 39 -5.70 12.61 10.17
C ARG A 39 -5.62 12.28 8.67
N LEU A 40 -5.06 11.13 8.32
CA LEU A 40 -4.91 10.70 6.93
C LEU A 40 -6.25 10.42 6.24
N THR A 41 -7.30 10.18 7.00
CA THR A 41 -8.66 9.90 6.50
C THR A 41 -9.69 10.90 6.99
N ALA A 42 -9.27 12.10 7.40
CA ALA A 42 -10.15 13.13 7.98
C ALA A 42 -11.26 13.58 7.02
N THR A 43 -10.97 13.60 5.72
CA THR A 43 -11.93 13.89 4.66
C THR A 43 -11.96 12.73 3.66
N PRO A 44 -13.06 12.55 2.91
CA PRO A 44 -13.11 11.52 1.86
C PRO A 44 -11.98 11.65 0.84
N LEU A 45 -11.63 12.87 0.46
CA LEU A 45 -10.53 13.13 -0.47
C LEU A 45 -9.17 12.67 0.10
N LEU A 46 -8.88 12.96 1.36
CA LEU A 46 -7.68 12.48 2.04
C LEU A 46 -7.67 10.96 2.15
N GLY A 47 -8.83 10.35 2.41
CA GLY A 47 -8.98 8.90 2.39
C GLY A 47 -8.60 8.30 1.04
N VAL A 48 -9.12 8.84 -0.05
CA VAL A 48 -8.79 8.42 -1.42
C VAL A 48 -7.30 8.60 -1.71
N LEU A 49 -6.71 9.74 -1.39
CA LEU A 49 -5.29 10.00 -1.58
C LEU A 49 -4.40 9.03 -0.75
N THR A 50 -4.83 8.74 0.48
CA THR A 50 -4.15 7.76 1.33
C THR A 50 -4.19 6.36 0.71
N GLY A 51 -5.35 5.92 0.21
CA GLY A 51 -5.50 4.64 -0.47
C GLY A 51 -4.63 4.54 -1.72
N LEU A 52 -4.59 5.60 -2.52
CA LEU A 52 -3.75 5.70 -3.71
C LEU A 52 -2.26 5.59 -3.34
N ALA A 53 -1.81 6.33 -2.34
CA ALA A 53 -0.43 6.30 -1.87
C ALA A 53 -0.04 4.91 -1.32
N VAL A 54 -0.91 4.30 -0.52
CA VAL A 54 -0.69 2.94 0.01
C VAL A 54 -0.57 1.92 -1.12
N THR A 55 -1.41 2.00 -2.13
CA THR A 55 -1.36 1.09 -3.29
C THR A 55 -0.10 1.32 -4.12
N ALA A 56 0.33 2.57 -4.30
CA ALA A 56 1.56 2.89 -5.02
C ALA A 56 2.81 2.27 -4.34
N VAL A 57 2.81 2.21 -3.01
CA VAL A 57 3.91 1.59 -2.24
C VAL A 57 3.81 0.06 -2.21
N LEU A 58 2.62 -0.47 -1.89
CA LEU A 58 2.43 -1.91 -1.73
C LEU A 58 2.33 -2.67 -3.06
N GLN A 59 1.94 -1.99 -4.13
CA GLN A 59 1.70 -2.57 -5.46
C GLN A 59 0.74 -3.79 -5.43
N SER A 60 -0.10 -3.86 -4.40
CA SER A 60 -1.08 -4.94 -4.19
C SER A 60 -2.35 -4.39 -3.57
N SER A 61 -3.40 -4.29 -4.39
CA SER A 61 -4.71 -3.81 -3.94
C SER A 61 -5.37 -4.78 -2.95
N SER A 62 -5.18 -6.08 -3.14
CA SER A 62 -5.71 -7.10 -2.24
C SER A 62 -5.08 -6.99 -0.85
N ALA A 63 -3.75 -6.89 -0.77
CA ALA A 63 -3.04 -6.71 0.49
C ALA A 63 -3.44 -5.39 1.17
N ALA A 64 -3.52 -4.29 0.42
CA ALA A 64 -3.95 -3.00 0.93
C ALA A 64 -5.39 -3.05 1.47
N THR A 65 -6.31 -3.68 0.74
CA THR A 65 -7.72 -3.83 1.16
C THR A 65 -7.84 -4.67 2.43
N VAL A 66 -7.14 -5.80 2.51
CA VAL A 66 -7.14 -6.66 3.71
C VAL A 66 -6.61 -5.90 4.92
N MET A 67 -5.56 -5.09 4.72
CA MET A 67 -5.00 -4.25 5.79
C MET A 67 -6.02 -3.21 6.28
N VAL A 68 -6.74 -2.55 5.36
CA VAL A 68 -7.81 -1.59 5.71
C VAL A 68 -8.94 -2.28 6.48
N ILE A 69 -9.37 -3.47 6.04
CA ILE A 69 -10.36 -4.27 6.77
C ILE A 69 -9.84 -4.62 8.17
N GLY A 70 -8.57 -4.97 8.29
CA GLY A 70 -7.91 -5.21 9.57
C GLY A 70 -7.96 -4.00 10.50
N PHE A 71 -7.74 -2.79 9.99
CA PHE A 71 -7.86 -1.55 10.77
C PHE A 71 -9.30 -1.29 11.23
N VAL A 72 -10.29 -1.55 10.38
CA VAL A 72 -11.72 -1.44 10.76
C VAL A 72 -12.06 -2.47 11.85
N SER A 73 -11.68 -3.74 11.66
CA SER A 73 -11.90 -4.81 12.64
C SER A 73 -11.18 -4.55 13.96
N ALA A 74 -10.04 -3.90 13.93
CA ALA A 74 -9.30 -3.47 15.12
C ALA A 74 -9.90 -2.23 15.81
N GLY A 75 -10.93 -1.59 15.23
CA GLY A 75 -11.49 -0.35 15.75
C GLY A 75 -10.58 0.86 15.61
N LEU A 76 -9.59 0.79 14.72
CA LEU A 76 -8.63 1.88 14.45
C LEU A 76 -9.12 2.83 13.37
N LEU A 77 -10.02 2.37 12.50
CA LEU A 77 -10.58 3.11 11.39
C LEU A 77 -12.09 2.89 11.31
N GLU A 78 -12.83 3.97 11.14
CA GLU A 78 -14.28 3.92 10.95
C GLU A 78 -14.63 3.45 9.53
N LEU A 79 -15.70 2.69 9.38
CA LEU A 79 -16.14 2.12 8.11
C LEU A 79 -16.31 3.17 6.98
N PRO A 80 -16.95 4.33 7.19
CA PRO A 80 -17.08 5.32 6.14
C PRO A 80 -15.72 5.86 5.62
N ARG A 81 -14.75 5.99 6.50
CA ARG A 81 -13.38 6.40 6.16
C ARG A 81 -12.64 5.31 5.41
N ALA A 82 -12.83 4.04 5.83
CA ALA A 82 -12.27 2.88 5.16
C ALA A 82 -12.76 2.78 3.71
N VAL A 83 -14.03 3.04 3.46
CA VAL A 83 -14.60 3.04 2.11
C VAL A 83 -13.88 4.04 1.20
N ALA A 84 -13.62 5.26 1.67
CA ALA A 84 -12.86 6.25 0.90
C ALA A 84 -11.44 5.76 0.57
N VAL A 85 -10.76 5.12 1.53
CA VAL A 85 -9.42 4.53 1.31
C VAL A 85 -9.48 3.41 0.26
N ILE A 86 -10.50 2.53 0.32
CA ILE A 86 -10.69 1.45 -0.65
C ILE A 86 -10.93 2.00 -2.06
N TYR A 87 -11.68 3.08 -2.22
CA TYR A 87 -11.79 3.77 -3.52
C TYR A 87 -10.42 4.23 -4.01
N GLY A 88 -9.60 4.81 -3.15
CA GLY A 88 -8.24 5.22 -3.49
C GLY A 88 -7.36 4.04 -3.91
N ILE A 89 -7.45 2.91 -3.22
CA ILE A 89 -6.75 1.68 -3.55
C ILE A 89 -7.12 1.20 -4.96
N ASN A 90 -8.41 1.18 -5.30
CA ASN A 90 -8.88 0.77 -6.63
C ASN A 90 -8.41 1.73 -7.73
N ILE A 91 -8.47 3.03 -7.49
CA ILE A 91 -7.94 4.04 -8.42
C ILE A 91 -6.44 3.85 -8.61
N GLY A 92 -5.67 3.64 -7.53
CA GLY A 92 -4.23 3.41 -7.58
C GLY A 92 -3.84 2.21 -8.42
N THR A 93 -4.61 1.13 -8.33
CA THR A 93 -4.39 -0.08 -9.13
C THR A 93 -4.60 0.18 -10.63
N THR A 94 -5.64 0.91 -11.00
CA THR A 94 -5.91 1.26 -12.40
C THR A 94 -4.87 2.23 -12.96
N MET A 95 -4.39 3.18 -12.15
CA MET A 95 -3.33 4.10 -12.56
C MET A 95 -2.00 3.37 -12.82
N THR A 96 -1.65 2.41 -11.98
CA THR A 96 -0.45 1.58 -12.20
C THR A 96 -0.55 0.82 -13.53
N ALA A 97 -1.69 0.19 -13.81
CA ALA A 97 -1.92 -0.50 -15.08
C ALA A 97 -1.84 0.46 -16.28
N GLN A 98 -2.34 1.66 -16.12
CA GLN A 98 -2.33 2.69 -17.16
C GLN A 98 -0.92 3.24 -17.42
N LEU A 99 -0.11 3.41 -16.36
CA LEU A 99 1.30 3.78 -16.49
C LEU A 99 2.12 2.72 -17.22
N ILE A 100 1.82 1.44 -17.00
CA ILE A 100 2.48 0.32 -17.71
C ILE A 100 2.04 0.26 -19.17
N ALA A 101 0.78 0.60 -19.47
CA ALA A 101 0.23 0.60 -20.84
C ALA A 101 0.79 1.76 -21.70
N PHE A 102 1.13 2.90 -21.09
CA PHE A 102 1.92 3.92 -21.77
C PHE A 102 3.36 3.43 -21.85
N ASP A 103 3.97 3.49 -23.03
CA ASP A 103 5.32 3.00 -23.34
C ASP A 103 6.38 3.73 -22.50
N VAL A 104 6.37 3.43 -21.19
CA VAL A 104 7.24 4.05 -20.19
C VAL A 104 8.69 3.60 -20.38
N GLN A 105 8.91 2.54 -21.20
CA GLN A 105 10.26 2.02 -21.49
C GLN A 105 11.18 3.12 -22.04
N THR A 106 10.64 4.02 -22.85
CA THR A 106 11.42 5.15 -23.38
C THR A 106 11.87 6.14 -22.29
N LEU A 107 11.12 6.22 -21.18
CA LEU A 107 11.46 7.11 -20.06
C LEU A 107 12.31 6.42 -18.99
N VAL A 108 12.22 5.10 -18.87
CA VAL A 108 12.97 4.31 -17.90
C VAL A 108 14.48 4.41 -18.17
N TYR A 109 14.91 4.29 -19.42
CA TYR A 109 16.34 4.35 -19.75
C TYR A 109 17.01 5.67 -19.37
N PRO A 110 16.44 6.86 -19.67
CA PRO A 110 17.02 8.13 -19.21
C PRO A 110 17.02 8.28 -17.68
N VAL A 111 15.96 7.81 -17.00
CA VAL A 111 15.87 7.87 -15.52
C VAL A 111 16.92 6.97 -14.88
N LEU A 112 17.08 5.75 -15.36
CA LEU A 112 18.14 4.83 -14.90
C LEU A 112 19.54 5.41 -15.13
N PHE A 113 19.76 6.01 -16.31
CA PHE A 113 21.03 6.64 -16.64
C PHE A 113 21.33 7.84 -15.73
N LEU A 114 20.32 8.68 -15.44
CA LEU A 114 20.45 9.78 -14.49
C LEU A 114 20.69 9.28 -13.06
N GLY A 115 19.97 8.22 -12.63
CA GLY A 115 20.20 7.57 -11.34
C GLY A 115 21.62 7.04 -11.21
N PHE A 116 22.12 6.35 -12.23
CA PHE A 116 23.50 5.89 -12.29
C PHE A 116 24.53 7.04 -12.27
N LEU A 117 24.28 8.10 -13.03
CA LEU A 117 25.15 9.28 -13.01
C LEU A 117 25.16 9.97 -11.64
N LEU A 118 24.02 10.06 -10.98
CA LEU A 118 23.90 10.63 -9.63
C LEU A 118 24.64 9.77 -8.62
N ASP A 119 24.51 8.46 -8.69
CA ASP A 119 25.21 7.52 -7.81
C ASP A 119 26.73 7.59 -8.03
N PHE A 120 27.16 7.55 -9.29
CA PHE A 120 28.57 7.55 -9.65
C PHE A 120 29.25 8.93 -9.45
N ALA A 121 28.55 10.04 -9.72
CA ALA A 121 29.07 11.40 -9.62
C ALA A 121 28.92 12.01 -8.23
N ALA A 122 27.98 11.50 -7.41
CA ALA A 122 27.71 12.06 -6.10
C ALA A 122 28.71 11.58 -5.05
N ARG A 123 29.64 12.46 -4.70
CA ARG A 123 30.54 12.27 -3.56
C ARG A 123 29.87 12.51 -2.19
N ARG A 124 28.56 12.78 -2.15
CA ARG A 124 27.82 13.04 -0.90
C ARG A 124 26.85 11.89 -0.60
N PRO A 125 26.84 11.35 0.63
CA PRO A 125 26.05 10.16 1.00
C PRO A 125 24.54 10.32 0.81
N ARG A 126 24.02 11.55 0.80
CA ARG A 126 22.58 11.82 0.57
C ARG A 126 22.17 11.60 -0.89
N TRP A 127 23.01 11.90 -1.83
CA TRP A 127 22.71 11.74 -3.25
C TRP A 127 22.94 10.31 -3.74
N GLN A 128 23.87 9.59 -3.10
CA GLN A 128 24.06 8.16 -3.34
C GLN A 128 22.79 7.36 -2.96
N ALA A 129 22.17 7.66 -1.81
CA ALA A 129 20.93 6.99 -1.42
C ALA A 129 19.76 7.25 -2.38
N VAL A 130 19.68 8.44 -2.99
CA VAL A 130 18.68 8.78 -4.00
C VAL A 130 18.98 8.06 -5.33
N GLY A 131 20.25 8.03 -5.74
CA GLY A 131 20.68 7.30 -6.95
C GLY A 131 20.42 5.82 -6.83
N GLU A 132 20.75 5.22 -5.70
CA GLU A 132 20.51 3.80 -5.41
C GLU A 132 19.01 3.45 -5.39
N ALA A 133 18.18 4.32 -4.81
CA ALA A 133 16.72 4.15 -4.79
C ALA A 133 16.07 4.27 -6.19
N VAL A 134 16.66 5.04 -7.10
CA VAL A 134 16.17 5.18 -8.48
C VAL A 134 16.68 4.03 -9.37
N PHE A 135 17.86 3.47 -9.04
CA PHE A 135 18.49 2.40 -9.82
C PHE A 135 17.97 1.01 -9.42
N SER A 136 17.56 0.80 -8.16
CA SER A 136 17.06 -0.48 -7.65
C SER A 136 15.56 -0.67 -7.94
#